data_1275cf0908e7d24cb1ad32f46f3d2d83
#
_entry.id   1275cf0908e7d24cb1ad32f46f3d2d83
#
_cell.length_a   1.000
_cell.length_b   1.000
_cell.length_c   1.000
_cell.angle_alpha   90.00
_cell.angle_beta   90.00
_cell.angle_gamma   90.00
#
_symmetry.space_group_name_H-M   'P 1'
#
loop_
_entity.id
_entity.type
_entity.pdbx_description
1 polymer ?
#
loop_
_entity_poly.entity_id
_entity_poly.type
_entity_poly.pdbx_seq_one_letter_code
_entity_poly.pdbx_strand_id
1 'polypeptide(L)'
;THNATAYLPLSELVDIAAELERIRKEIEKAQNGLRGVEQKLSNEKFTARAPEAVVNAEREKAEKFRALLEQLAESKARLEKLQ
;
A
#
# COMPACT_ATOMS: atom_id res chain seq x y z
N THR A 1 -7.32 -29.21 18.42
CA THR A 1 -6.76 -29.07 18.32
C THR A 1 -6.36 -29.29 18.48
N HIS A 2 -6.09 -29.96 18.51
CA HIS A 2 -5.48 -30.05 18.55
C HIS A 2 -4.71 -29.87 18.73
N ASN A 3 -4.23 -30.30 19.16
CA ASN A 3 -3.24 -30.07 19.38
C ASN A 3 -2.55 -29.52 19.07
N ALA A 4 -2.30 -29.98 19.14
CA ALA A 4 -1.88 -29.17 18.21
C ALA A 4 -1.02 -27.98 18.29
N THR A 5 -0.54 -27.71 19.10
CA THR A 5 0.06 -26.46 19.42
C THR A 5 1.51 -26.30 19.03
N ALA A 6 2.25 -27.35 19.02
CA ALA A 6 3.70 -27.28 18.85
C ALA A 6 4.16 -26.88 17.46
N TYR A 7 3.37 -27.15 16.47
CA TYR A 7 3.75 -26.88 15.08
C TYR A 7 3.64 -25.43 14.67
N LEU A 8 3.04 -24.66 15.47
CA LEU A 8 2.65 -23.31 15.09
C LEU A 8 3.77 -22.31 14.87
N PRO A 9 4.87 -22.33 15.61
CA PRO A 9 5.91 -21.32 15.41
C PRO A 9 6.43 -21.23 13.99
N LEU A 10 6.66 -22.36 13.36
CA LEU A 10 7.16 -22.36 11.98
C LEU A 10 6.10 -21.88 11.01
N SER A 11 4.87 -22.30 11.21
CA SER A 11 3.77 -21.86 10.36
C SER A 11 3.53 -20.37 10.47
N GLU A 12 3.64 -19.84 11.67
CA GLU A 12 3.47 -18.41 11.89
C GLU A 12 4.56 -17.59 11.20
N LEU A 13 5.79 -18.08 11.24
CA LEU A 13 6.90 -17.40 10.58
C LEU A 13 6.72 -17.38 9.07
N VAL A 14 6.24 -18.48 8.52
CA VAL A 14 5.99 -18.58 7.09
C VAL A 14 4.85 -17.64 6.70
N ASP A 15 3.81 -17.59 7.50
CA ASP A 15 2.68 -16.71 7.24
C ASP A 15 3.10 -15.24 7.29
N ILE A 16 3.93 -14.87 8.26
CA ILE A 16 4.43 -13.51 8.39
C ILE A 16 5.25 -13.13 7.17
N ALA A 17 6.13 -14.01 6.72
CA ALA A 17 6.95 -13.75 5.54
C ALA A 17 6.09 -13.56 4.29
N ALA A 18 5.07 -14.41 4.14
CA ALA A 18 4.16 -14.30 3.01
C ALA A 18 3.37 -12.99 3.05
N GLU A 19 2.91 -12.61 4.22
CA GLU A 19 2.19 -11.37 4.40
C GLU A 19 3.07 -10.16 4.11
N LEU A 20 4.31 -10.18 4.60
CA LEU A 20 5.25 -9.10 4.33
C LEU A 20 5.52 -8.96 2.84
N GLU A 21 5.67 -10.06 2.15
CA GLU A 21 5.90 -10.03 0.72
C GLU A 21 4.70 -9.46 -0.02
N ARG A 22 3.51 -9.87 0.38
CA ARG A 22 2.26 -9.33 -0.19
C ARG A 22 2.17 -7.83 0.05
N ILE A 23 2.44 -7.40 1.27
CA ILE A 23 2.40 -5.99 1.63
C ILE A 23 3.41 -5.19 0.82
N ARG A 24 4.61 -5.71 0.65
CA ARG A 24 5.63 -5.05 -0.16
C ARG A 24 5.16 -4.82 -1.59
N LYS A 25 4.53 -5.84 -2.17
CA LYS A 25 4.01 -5.72 -3.54
C LYS A 25 2.91 -4.68 -3.62
N GLU A 26 2.04 -4.65 -2.62
CA GLU A 26 0.97 -3.66 -2.58
C GLU A 26 1.53 -2.25 -2.39
N ILE A 27 2.53 -2.11 -1.53
CA ILE A 27 3.20 -0.83 -1.33
C ILE A 27 3.79 -0.34 -2.66
N GLU A 28 4.47 -1.22 -3.37
CA GLU A 28 5.07 -0.88 -4.65
C GLU A 28 4.02 -0.42 -5.66
N LYS A 29 2.92 -1.15 -5.74
CA LYS A 29 1.83 -0.77 -6.63
C LYS A 29 1.24 0.56 -6.26
N ALA A 30 1.00 0.78 -4.98
CA ALA A 30 0.44 2.04 -4.50
C ALA A 30 1.40 3.20 -4.74
N GLN A 31 2.69 2.99 -4.51
CA GLN A 31 3.69 4.01 -4.78
C GLN A 31 3.75 4.37 -6.26
N ASN A 32 3.71 3.37 -7.12
CA ASN A 32 3.72 3.60 -8.56
C ASN A 32 2.46 4.36 -8.99
N GLY A 33 1.31 3.97 -8.46
CA GLY A 33 0.06 4.66 -8.75
C GLY A 33 0.08 6.10 -8.27
N LEU A 34 0.57 6.31 -7.06
CA LEU A 34 0.67 7.65 -6.49
C LEU A 34 1.62 8.53 -7.31
N ARG A 35 2.76 7.97 -7.68
CA ARG A 35 3.74 8.70 -8.49
C ARG A 35 3.13 9.15 -9.81
N GLY A 36 2.39 8.27 -10.48
CA GLY A 36 1.72 8.61 -11.73
C GLY A 36 0.71 9.73 -11.55
N VAL A 37 -0.08 9.65 -10.47
CA VAL A 37 -1.06 10.69 -10.17
C VAL A 37 -0.37 12.02 -9.85
N GLU A 38 0.68 11.96 -9.04
CA GLU A 38 1.42 13.18 -8.68
C GLU A 38 2.06 13.84 -9.90
N GLN A 39 2.58 13.05 -10.83
CA GLN A 39 3.13 13.57 -12.07
C GLN A 39 2.07 14.30 -12.88
N LYS A 40 0.88 13.73 -12.96
CA LYS A 40 -0.22 14.38 -13.65
C LYS A 40 -0.62 15.69 -12.98
N LEU A 41 -0.72 15.67 -11.66
CA LEU A 41 -1.11 16.84 -10.90
C LEU A 41 -0.06 17.95 -10.94
N SER A 42 1.21 17.60 -11.06
CA SER A 42 2.27 18.59 -11.16
C SER A 42 2.48 19.10 -12.58
N ASN A 43 1.85 18.48 -13.56
CA ASN A 43 1.94 18.90 -14.95
C ASN A 43 0.93 20.03 -15.19
N GLU A 44 1.44 21.23 -15.39
CA GLU A 44 0.59 22.41 -15.62
C GLU A 44 -0.29 22.27 -16.83
N LYS A 45 0.19 21.61 -17.87
CA LYS A 45 -0.60 21.38 -19.07
C LYS A 45 -1.83 20.54 -18.78
N PHE A 46 -1.66 19.54 -17.93
CA PHE A 46 -2.76 18.68 -17.53
C PHE A 46 -3.77 19.45 -16.67
N THR A 47 -3.28 20.14 -15.64
CA THR A 47 -4.16 20.84 -14.71
C THR A 47 -4.86 22.02 -15.36
N ALA A 48 -4.25 22.63 -16.37
CA ALA A 48 -4.84 23.74 -17.09
C ALA A 48 -5.91 23.28 -18.09
N ARG A 49 -5.71 22.12 -18.71
CA ARG A 49 -6.61 21.61 -19.73
C ARG A 49 -7.71 20.70 -19.20
N ALA A 50 -7.41 19.94 -18.16
CA ALA A 50 -8.37 19.00 -17.62
C ALA A 50 -9.49 19.73 -16.89
N PRO A 51 -10.73 19.22 -16.99
CA PRO A 51 -11.82 19.77 -16.18
C PRO A 51 -11.50 19.65 -14.69
N GLU A 52 -12.04 20.55 -13.92
CA GLU A 52 -11.85 20.57 -12.48
C GLU A 52 -12.25 19.24 -11.84
N ALA A 53 -13.33 18.64 -12.33
CA ALA A 53 -13.79 17.35 -11.84
C ALA A 53 -12.74 16.26 -12.01
N VAL A 54 -12.02 16.27 -13.13
CA VAL A 54 -10.97 15.30 -13.40
C VAL A 54 -9.78 15.53 -12.47
N VAL A 55 -9.38 16.78 -12.30
CA VAL A 55 -8.28 17.13 -11.40
C VAL A 55 -8.61 16.72 -9.97
N ASN A 56 -9.83 17.00 -9.52
CA ASN A 56 -10.26 16.59 -8.18
C ASN A 56 -10.29 15.08 -8.02
N ALA A 57 -10.71 14.35 -9.05
CA ALA A 57 -10.70 12.89 -9.02
C ALA A 57 -9.28 12.34 -8.86
N GLU A 58 -8.33 12.95 -9.55
CA GLU A 58 -6.92 12.54 -9.41
C GLU A 58 -6.36 12.86 -8.02
N ARG A 59 -6.76 14.01 -7.46
CA ARG A 59 -6.37 14.36 -6.09
C ARG A 59 -6.92 13.37 -5.08
N GLU A 60 -8.16 12.93 -5.26
CA GLU A 60 -8.76 11.94 -4.40
C GLU A 60 -8.02 10.60 -4.48
N LYS A 61 -7.62 10.20 -5.69
CA LYS A 61 -6.82 9.01 -5.87
C LYS A 61 -5.49 9.12 -5.13
N ALA A 62 -4.85 10.27 -5.19
CA ALA A 62 -3.59 10.49 -4.50
C ALA A 62 -3.77 10.33 -2.99
N GLU A 63 -4.83 10.90 -2.44
CA GLU A 63 -5.13 10.76 -1.02
C GLU A 63 -5.38 9.31 -0.62
N LYS A 64 -6.12 8.58 -1.44
CA LYS A 64 -6.38 7.16 -1.19
C LYS A 64 -5.10 6.34 -1.21
N PHE A 65 -4.22 6.61 -2.16
CA PHE A 65 -2.95 5.92 -2.23
C PHE A 65 -2.09 6.23 -1.01
N ARG A 66 -2.07 7.49 -0.57
CA ARG A 66 -1.32 7.86 0.63
C ARG A 66 -1.85 7.16 1.86
N ALA A 67 -3.17 7.14 2.02
CA ALA A 67 -3.79 6.46 3.14
C ALA A 67 -3.48 4.95 3.11
N LEU A 68 -3.57 4.36 1.92
CA LEU A 68 -3.26 2.96 1.74
C LEU A 68 -1.80 2.65 2.09
N LEU A 69 -0.89 3.49 1.62
CA LEU A 69 0.53 3.35 1.93
C LEU A 69 0.80 3.44 3.42
N GLU A 70 0.12 4.35 4.09
CA GLU A 70 0.26 4.50 5.53
C GLU A 70 -0.22 3.25 6.26
N GLN A 71 -1.38 2.72 5.88
CA GLN A 71 -1.90 1.49 6.45
C GLN A 71 -0.98 0.31 6.19
N LEU A 72 -0.48 0.21 4.97
CA LEU A 72 0.43 -0.87 4.61
C LEU A 72 1.74 -0.78 5.38
N ALA A 73 2.25 0.44 5.57
CA ALA A 73 3.47 0.66 6.34
C ALA A 73 3.27 0.25 7.80
N GLU A 74 2.12 0.58 8.38
CA GLU A 74 1.81 0.19 9.75
C GLU A 74 1.71 -1.33 9.88
N SER A 75 1.02 -1.97 8.94
CA SER A 75 0.89 -3.42 8.93
C SER A 75 2.26 -4.09 8.80
N LYS A 76 3.08 -3.54 7.92
CA LYS A 76 4.43 -4.06 7.70
C LYS A 76 5.26 -3.95 8.99
N ALA A 77 5.23 -2.78 9.62
CA ALA A 77 5.98 -2.57 10.86
C ALA A 77 5.51 -3.52 11.95
N ARG A 78 4.21 -3.73 12.03
CA ARG A 78 3.63 -4.64 13.01
C ARG A 78 4.09 -6.07 12.80
N LEU A 79 4.10 -6.52 11.56
CA LEU A 79 4.56 -7.85 11.21
C LEU A 79 6.06 -8.03 11.43
N GLU A 80 6.82 -6.99 11.14
CA GLU A 80 8.26 -7.03 11.37
C GLU A 80 8.61 -7.19 12.85
N LYS A 81 7.80 -6.60 13.72
CA LYS A 81 7.98 -6.77 15.16
C LYS A 81 7.71 -8.20 15.61
N LEU A 82 6.83 -8.90 14.90
CA LEU A 82 6.50 -10.28 15.22
C LEU A 82 7.57 -11.27 14.78
N GLN A 83 8.44 -10.86 13.88
CA GLN A 83 9.57 -11.67 13.49
C GLN A 83 10.63 -11.59 14.57
#